data_fab0f88991599a15370230f735101834
#
_entry.id   fab0f88991599a15370230f735101834
#
_cell.length_a   1.000
_cell.length_b   1.000
_cell.length_c   1.000
_cell.angle_alpha   90.00
_cell.angle_beta   90.00
_cell.angle_gamma   90.00
#
_symmetry.space_group_name_H-M   'P 1'
#
loop_
_entity.id
_entity.type
_entity.pdbx_description
1 polymer ?
#
loop_
_entity_poly.entity_id
_entity_poly.type
_entity_poly.pdbx_seq_one_letter_code
_entity_poly.pdbx_strand_id
1 'polypeptide(L)'
;MMTRILRIGWSLAAATAMFAANPSSIKLLNVSYDPTRELYQDINAAFAKHWKGKTGADVTISQSHGGSGKQARAVIDGLQADIVTLALSYDIDSISERSRALPANWQSRLPNNSTPYTSTIVFLVRKGNPKHIKDWDDLVKPGVGVITPNPKTSGGARWSYLAAWGYALKKNGGDDKKAQDFVTRLYKNVPVLDSGARGSTTTFAQRGIGDVLLSWENEASLALNQLGKDKFEVVTPSISILAEPPVSIVDKVAAKHGTTEIAKAYLEFLYSEEGQEIGAKNFYRPQSPQALAKHAGQFPKLTLFTIDDTFGGWQKTQKKHFEDGGIFDKIYTPGL
;
A
#
# COMPACT_ATOMS: atom_id res chain seq x y z
N MET A 1 59.51 -77.81 6.89
CA MET A 1 59.74 -76.37 7.12
C MET A 1 58.55 -75.60 6.51
N MET A 2 57.54 -75.26 7.33
CA MET A 2 56.31 -74.70 6.87
C MET A 2 56.31 -73.15 7.11
N THR A 3 56.28 -72.37 6.03
CA THR A 3 56.26 -70.93 6.10
C THR A 3 54.76 -70.42 6.14
N ARG A 4 54.39 -69.82 7.24
CA ARG A 4 53.06 -69.22 7.43
C ARG A 4 53.03 -67.80 6.78
N ILE A 5 52.10 -67.56 5.84
CA ILE A 5 51.83 -66.26 5.22
C ILE A 5 50.76 -65.60 6.05
N LEU A 6 51.08 -64.44 6.63
CA LEU A 6 50.16 -63.55 7.39
C LEU A 6 49.44 -62.67 6.38
N ARG A 7 48.14 -62.81 6.24
CA ARG A 7 47.27 -61.88 5.47
C ARG A 7 46.78 -60.75 6.39
N ILE A 8 47.28 -59.56 6.12
CA ILE A 8 46.80 -58.34 6.73
C ILE A 8 45.56 -57.79 5.91
N GLY A 9 44.40 -57.91 6.47
CA GLY A 9 43.22 -57.35 5.87
C GLY A 9 43.08 -55.81 6.18
N TRP A 10 43.08 -55.00 5.17
CA TRP A 10 42.81 -53.59 5.29
C TRP A 10 41.23 -53.35 5.18
N SER A 11 40.62 -52.98 6.27
CA SER A 11 39.22 -52.55 6.27
C SER A 11 39.19 -51.07 5.86
N LEU A 12 38.69 -50.77 4.64
CA LEU A 12 38.41 -49.43 4.19
C LEU A 12 37.07 -48.96 4.83
N ALA A 13 37.16 -48.14 5.86
CA ALA A 13 35.98 -47.41 6.38
C ALA A 13 35.64 -46.25 5.42
N ALA A 14 34.61 -46.45 4.62
CA ALA A 14 34.07 -45.37 3.80
C ALA A 14 33.31 -44.38 4.70
N ALA A 15 33.93 -43.25 5.02
CA ALA A 15 33.26 -42.13 5.66
C ALA A 15 32.37 -41.44 4.62
N THR A 16 31.05 -41.69 4.69
CA THR A 16 30.02 -40.93 3.94
C THR A 16 29.93 -39.55 4.56
N ALA A 17 30.62 -38.58 3.99
CA ALA A 17 30.42 -37.17 4.30
C ALA A 17 29.03 -36.80 3.78
N MET A 18 28.03 -36.69 4.68
CA MET A 18 26.78 -36.01 4.41
C MET A 18 27.12 -34.53 4.19
N PHE A 19 27.19 -34.12 2.93
CA PHE A 19 27.11 -32.70 2.60
C PHE A 19 25.73 -32.24 3.02
N ALA A 20 25.63 -31.59 4.18
CA ALA A 20 24.49 -30.79 4.52
C ALA A 20 24.40 -29.66 3.47
N ALA A 21 23.53 -29.81 2.49
CA ALA A 21 23.21 -28.74 1.58
C ALA A 21 22.76 -27.55 2.46
N ASN A 22 23.51 -26.46 2.43
CA ASN A 22 23.05 -25.20 3.02
C ASN A 22 21.65 -24.93 2.46
N PRO A 23 20.62 -24.82 3.28
CA PRO A 23 19.29 -24.53 2.78
C PRO A 23 19.40 -23.20 2.01
N SER A 24 19.16 -23.25 0.70
CA SER A 24 19.15 -22.06 -0.13
C SER A 24 18.14 -21.10 0.48
N SER A 25 18.59 -19.87 0.85
CA SER A 25 17.70 -18.84 1.40
C SER A 25 16.53 -18.64 0.46
N ILE A 26 15.31 -18.82 0.96
CA ILE A 26 14.08 -18.59 0.21
C ILE A 26 13.98 -17.10 -0.11
N LYS A 27 13.63 -16.76 -1.36
CA LYS A 27 13.48 -15.38 -1.80
C LYS A 27 12.05 -15.11 -2.20
N LEU A 28 11.46 -14.04 -1.68
CA LEU A 28 10.16 -13.50 -2.07
C LEU A 28 10.33 -12.11 -2.68
N LEU A 29 9.49 -11.77 -3.66
CA LEU A 29 9.31 -10.41 -4.13
C LEU A 29 7.90 -9.93 -3.77
N ASN A 30 7.83 -8.90 -2.90
CA ASN A 30 6.61 -8.16 -2.61
C ASN A 30 6.56 -6.88 -3.46
N VAL A 31 5.58 -6.79 -4.35
CA VAL A 31 5.32 -5.59 -5.16
C VAL A 31 4.24 -4.76 -4.47
N SER A 32 4.62 -3.55 -4.04
CA SER A 32 3.80 -2.70 -3.18
C SER A 32 3.67 -1.27 -3.70
N TYR A 33 2.91 -0.43 -3.00
CA TYR A 33 2.75 0.98 -3.32
C TYR A 33 3.52 1.88 -2.34
N ASP A 34 3.75 3.15 -2.74
CA ASP A 34 4.69 4.03 -2.05
C ASP A 34 4.53 4.18 -0.52
N PRO A 35 3.32 4.39 0.04
CA PRO A 35 3.14 4.61 1.47
C PRO A 35 3.55 3.46 2.40
N THR A 36 3.76 2.26 1.86
CA THR A 36 4.05 1.06 2.66
C THR A 36 5.53 0.74 2.83
N ARG A 37 6.45 1.59 2.37
CA ARG A 37 7.90 1.31 2.38
C ARG A 37 8.41 0.93 3.76
N GLU A 38 8.15 1.76 4.73
CA GLU A 38 8.60 1.60 6.11
C GLU A 38 7.87 0.43 6.79
N LEU A 39 6.55 0.32 6.57
CA LEU A 39 5.75 -0.80 7.07
C LEU A 39 6.35 -2.15 6.65
N TYR A 40 6.63 -2.32 5.36
CA TYR A 40 7.15 -3.61 4.88
C TYR A 40 8.62 -3.84 5.18
N GLN A 41 9.39 -2.82 5.51
CA GLN A 41 10.71 -3.04 6.11
C GLN A 41 10.58 -3.72 7.48
N ASP A 42 9.70 -3.21 8.32
CA ASP A 42 9.47 -3.76 9.66
C ASP A 42 8.80 -5.14 9.62
N ILE A 43 7.78 -5.31 8.78
CA ILE A 43 7.09 -6.60 8.57
C ILE A 43 8.07 -7.66 8.06
N ASN A 44 8.91 -7.34 7.08
CA ASN A 44 9.86 -8.30 6.50
C ASN A 44 10.88 -8.76 7.54
N ALA A 45 11.40 -7.85 8.37
CA ALA A 45 12.33 -8.20 9.43
C ALA A 45 11.67 -9.11 10.49
N ALA A 46 10.46 -8.76 10.93
CA ALA A 46 9.70 -9.54 11.90
C ALA A 46 9.31 -10.92 11.35
N PHE A 47 8.78 -10.96 10.12
CA PHE A 47 8.39 -12.21 9.47
C PHE A 47 9.60 -13.14 9.24
N ALA A 48 10.74 -12.64 8.79
CA ALA A 48 11.94 -13.44 8.60
C ALA A 48 12.39 -14.12 9.91
N LYS A 49 12.33 -13.38 11.03
CA LYS A 49 12.61 -13.93 12.36
C LYS A 49 11.58 -14.99 12.78
N HIS A 50 10.29 -14.68 12.57
CA HIS A 50 9.18 -15.60 12.86
C HIS A 50 9.32 -16.90 12.06
N TRP A 51 9.52 -16.79 10.75
CA TRP A 51 9.68 -17.93 9.85
C TRP A 51 10.86 -18.81 10.22
N LYS A 52 12.02 -18.21 10.48
CA LYS A 52 13.23 -18.93 10.93
C LYS A 52 12.99 -19.65 12.25
N GLY A 53 12.33 -19.02 13.21
CA GLY A 53 11.98 -19.63 14.48
C GLY A 53 11.06 -20.85 14.34
N LYS A 54 10.12 -20.79 13.38
CA LYS A 54 9.14 -21.83 13.12
C LYS A 54 9.68 -23.01 12.29
N THR A 55 10.55 -22.73 11.30
CA THR A 55 10.95 -23.72 10.29
C THR A 55 12.44 -23.98 10.24
N GLY A 56 13.27 -23.15 10.87
CA GLY A 56 14.73 -23.19 10.75
C GLY A 56 15.26 -22.58 9.45
N ALA A 57 14.40 -22.26 8.47
CA ALA A 57 14.80 -21.76 7.16
C ALA A 57 14.91 -20.21 7.14
N ASP A 58 15.94 -19.71 6.45
CA ASP A 58 16.10 -18.29 6.20
C ASP A 58 15.26 -17.85 5.00
N VAL A 59 14.64 -16.65 5.11
CA VAL A 59 13.92 -16.01 4.02
C VAL A 59 14.39 -14.57 3.82
N THR A 60 14.48 -14.14 2.57
CA THR A 60 14.74 -12.77 2.18
C THR A 60 13.56 -12.25 1.39
N ILE A 61 12.92 -11.15 1.85
CA ILE A 61 11.80 -10.54 1.16
C ILE A 61 12.29 -9.23 0.52
N SER A 62 12.37 -9.23 -0.81
CA SER A 62 12.65 -8.03 -1.60
C SER A 62 11.39 -7.22 -1.82
N GLN A 63 11.54 -5.91 -1.99
CA GLN A 63 10.42 -4.99 -2.19
C GLN A 63 10.57 -4.21 -3.49
N SER A 64 9.45 -4.00 -4.20
CA SER A 64 9.32 -3.02 -5.27
C SER A 64 8.22 -2.03 -4.89
N HIS A 65 8.52 -0.73 -4.90
CA HIS A 65 7.59 0.33 -4.54
C HIS A 65 7.43 1.36 -5.64
N GLY A 66 6.21 1.91 -5.75
CA GLY A 66 5.88 2.96 -6.70
C GLY A 66 4.39 3.30 -6.63
N GLY A 67 3.89 4.04 -7.60
CA GLY A 67 2.44 4.23 -7.74
C GLY A 67 1.73 2.89 -7.98
N SER A 68 0.65 2.61 -7.25
CA SER A 68 -0.01 1.30 -7.24
C SER A 68 -0.42 0.81 -8.64
N GLY A 69 -1.05 1.64 -9.47
CA GLY A 69 -1.40 1.29 -10.84
C GLY A 69 -0.16 1.03 -11.73
N LYS A 70 0.96 1.73 -11.49
CA LYS A 70 2.23 1.46 -12.17
C LYS A 70 2.81 0.11 -11.75
N GLN A 71 2.72 -0.24 -10.46
CA GLN A 71 3.17 -1.52 -9.94
C GLN A 71 2.31 -2.68 -10.47
N ALA A 72 0.98 -2.53 -10.50
CA ALA A 72 0.09 -3.51 -11.12
C ALA A 72 0.44 -3.75 -12.59
N ARG A 73 0.70 -2.67 -13.35
CA ARG A 73 1.14 -2.77 -14.75
C ARG A 73 2.45 -3.55 -14.88
N ALA A 74 3.44 -3.29 -14.03
CA ALA A 74 4.70 -4.01 -14.05
C ALA A 74 4.52 -5.53 -13.86
N VAL A 75 3.61 -5.94 -12.95
CA VAL A 75 3.28 -7.37 -12.75
C VAL A 75 2.56 -7.95 -13.98
N ILE A 76 1.62 -7.22 -14.57
CA ILE A 76 0.93 -7.63 -15.81
C ILE A 76 1.96 -7.82 -16.95
N ASP A 77 2.94 -6.94 -17.04
CA ASP A 77 3.97 -6.94 -18.08
C ASP A 77 5.11 -7.94 -17.78
N GLY A 78 5.01 -8.73 -16.70
CA GLY A 78 5.87 -9.89 -16.43
C GLY A 78 6.83 -9.79 -15.25
N LEU A 79 6.75 -8.73 -14.41
CA LEU A 79 7.50 -8.70 -13.16
C LEU A 79 7.09 -9.88 -12.27
N GLN A 80 8.07 -10.73 -11.93
CA GLN A 80 7.87 -11.99 -11.22
C GLN A 80 7.67 -11.73 -9.71
N ALA A 81 6.52 -11.13 -9.35
CA ALA A 81 6.13 -10.90 -7.97
C ALA A 81 5.52 -12.16 -7.35
N ASP A 82 5.96 -12.58 -6.18
CA ASP A 82 5.31 -13.64 -5.40
C ASP A 82 4.05 -13.12 -4.69
N ILE A 83 4.10 -11.86 -4.27
CA ILE A 83 3.08 -11.17 -3.48
C ILE A 83 2.85 -9.79 -4.06
N VAL A 84 1.60 -9.35 -4.05
CA VAL A 84 1.19 -7.97 -4.32
C VAL A 84 0.46 -7.40 -3.10
N THR A 85 0.82 -6.17 -2.72
CA THR A 85 0.24 -5.43 -1.61
C THR A 85 -0.04 -4.02 -2.09
N LEU A 86 -1.18 -3.84 -2.78
CA LEU A 86 -1.47 -2.64 -3.56
C LEU A 86 -2.46 -1.70 -2.88
N ALA A 87 -2.63 -0.49 -3.40
CA ALA A 87 -3.44 0.54 -2.76
C ALA A 87 -4.95 0.30 -2.85
N LEU A 88 -5.42 -0.49 -3.83
CA LEU A 88 -6.84 -0.68 -4.09
C LEU A 88 -7.10 -1.99 -4.86
N SER A 89 -8.29 -2.56 -4.67
CA SER A 89 -8.62 -3.89 -5.22
C SER A 89 -8.61 -3.92 -6.75
N TYR A 90 -9.02 -2.85 -7.43
CA TYR A 90 -8.99 -2.77 -8.88
C TYR A 90 -7.60 -3.03 -9.48
N ASP A 91 -6.54 -2.61 -8.81
CA ASP A 91 -5.18 -2.85 -9.30
C ASP A 91 -4.82 -4.35 -9.26
N ILE A 92 -5.28 -5.09 -8.24
CA ILE A 92 -5.13 -6.55 -8.17
C ILE A 92 -6.10 -7.27 -9.13
N ASP A 93 -7.35 -6.79 -9.24
CA ASP A 93 -8.31 -7.28 -10.24
C ASP A 93 -7.72 -7.20 -11.65
N SER A 94 -7.08 -6.08 -11.99
CA SER A 94 -6.44 -5.88 -13.29
C SER A 94 -5.31 -6.90 -13.54
N ILE A 95 -4.54 -7.29 -12.51
CA ILE A 95 -3.53 -8.35 -12.61
C ILE A 95 -4.25 -9.69 -12.87
N SER A 96 -5.30 -9.99 -12.11
CA SER A 96 -6.07 -11.22 -12.28
C SER A 96 -6.66 -11.34 -13.69
N GLU A 97 -7.33 -10.32 -14.16
CA GLU A 97 -8.02 -10.31 -15.45
C GLU A 97 -7.07 -10.38 -16.65
N ARG A 98 -5.99 -9.58 -16.61
CA ARG A 98 -5.11 -9.42 -17.77
C ARG A 98 -3.99 -10.44 -17.86
N SER A 99 -3.41 -10.86 -16.71
CA SER A 99 -2.32 -11.85 -16.69
C SER A 99 -2.79 -13.24 -16.31
N ARG A 100 -3.98 -13.37 -15.69
CA ARG A 100 -4.47 -14.63 -15.11
C ARG A 100 -3.46 -15.27 -14.13
N ALA A 101 -2.62 -14.44 -13.49
CA ALA A 101 -1.59 -14.91 -12.58
C ALA A 101 -2.13 -15.27 -11.18
N LEU A 102 -3.33 -14.80 -10.84
CA LEU A 102 -4.08 -15.14 -9.62
C LEU A 102 -5.57 -15.30 -9.96
N PRO A 103 -6.35 -16.01 -9.12
CA PRO A 103 -7.76 -16.29 -9.40
C PRO A 103 -8.64 -15.05 -9.16
N ALA A 104 -9.82 -15.00 -9.82
CA ALA A 104 -10.77 -13.89 -9.69
C ALA A 104 -11.34 -13.72 -8.26
N ASN A 105 -11.40 -14.80 -7.49
CA ASN A 105 -11.88 -14.76 -6.10
C ASN A 105 -10.76 -14.48 -5.07
N TRP A 106 -9.64 -13.90 -5.49
CA TRP A 106 -8.48 -13.63 -4.63
C TRP A 106 -8.85 -12.86 -3.35
N GLN A 107 -9.80 -11.93 -3.44
CA GLN A 107 -10.19 -11.04 -2.35
C GLN A 107 -10.86 -11.77 -1.19
N SER A 108 -11.52 -12.91 -1.43
CA SER A 108 -12.17 -13.72 -0.39
C SER A 108 -11.22 -14.67 0.36
N ARG A 109 -9.93 -14.68 0.04
CA ARG A 109 -8.96 -15.66 0.57
C ARG A 109 -8.42 -15.31 1.95
N LEU A 110 -8.50 -14.06 2.34
CA LEU A 110 -8.05 -13.56 3.64
C LEU A 110 -9.15 -12.70 4.30
N PRO A 111 -9.08 -12.48 5.63
CA PRO A 111 -10.08 -11.67 6.33
C PRO A 111 -10.23 -10.26 5.78
N ASN A 112 -11.39 -9.64 6.01
CA ASN A 112 -11.70 -8.26 5.63
C ASN A 112 -11.44 -7.98 4.13
N ASN A 113 -11.89 -8.87 3.25
CA ASN A 113 -11.66 -8.77 1.81
C ASN A 113 -10.17 -8.64 1.47
N SER A 114 -9.32 -9.44 2.13
CA SER A 114 -7.86 -9.42 1.99
C SER A 114 -7.21 -8.07 2.34
N THR A 115 -7.82 -7.32 3.28
CA THR A 115 -7.34 -6.00 3.75
C THR A 115 -6.85 -6.11 5.19
N PRO A 116 -5.52 -6.22 5.43
CA PRO A 116 -4.98 -6.44 6.78
C PRO A 116 -4.99 -5.19 7.66
N TYR A 117 -5.06 -4.00 7.09
CA TYR A 117 -5.10 -2.71 7.76
C TYR A 117 -5.82 -1.69 6.89
N THR A 118 -6.21 -0.56 7.48
CA THR A 118 -6.87 0.53 6.76
C THR A 118 -6.13 1.85 6.97
N SER A 119 -6.51 2.86 6.21
CA SER A 119 -6.06 4.24 6.35
C SER A 119 -7.18 5.18 5.90
N THR A 120 -6.88 6.46 5.81
CA THR A 120 -7.80 7.47 5.27
C THR A 120 -7.02 8.63 4.68
N ILE A 121 -7.72 9.60 4.08
CA ILE A 121 -7.11 10.81 3.54
C ILE A 121 -7.24 11.94 4.55
N VAL A 122 -6.11 12.58 4.83
CA VAL A 122 -5.97 13.77 5.68
C VAL A 122 -5.20 14.85 4.93
N PHE A 123 -5.08 16.03 5.51
CA PHE A 123 -4.32 17.13 4.95
C PHE A 123 -3.05 17.37 5.76
N LEU A 124 -1.90 17.39 5.09
CA LEU A 124 -0.65 17.87 5.69
C LEU A 124 -0.47 19.33 5.27
N VAL A 125 -0.37 20.23 6.25
CA VAL A 125 -0.22 21.67 6.03
C VAL A 125 1.07 22.18 6.65
N ARG A 126 1.50 23.38 6.26
CA ARG A 126 2.63 24.06 6.87
C ARG A 126 2.34 24.40 8.33
N LYS A 127 3.36 24.45 9.18
CA LYS A 127 3.23 24.81 10.59
C LYS A 127 2.54 26.16 10.77
N GLY A 128 1.59 26.22 11.71
CA GLY A 128 0.75 27.39 11.94
C GLY A 128 -0.37 27.56 10.91
N ASN A 129 -0.51 26.64 9.96
CA ASN A 129 -1.59 26.61 8.96
C ASN A 129 -1.89 27.98 8.33
N PRO A 130 -0.95 28.60 7.60
CA PRO A 130 -1.07 30.00 7.15
C PRO A 130 -2.28 30.25 6.24
N LYS A 131 -2.79 29.21 5.57
CA LYS A 131 -3.97 29.28 4.70
C LYS A 131 -5.28 28.97 5.43
N HIS A 132 -5.22 28.72 6.75
CA HIS A 132 -6.38 28.38 7.58
C HIS A 132 -7.22 27.22 7.00
N ILE A 133 -6.54 26.19 6.48
CA ILE A 133 -7.17 24.98 5.94
C ILE A 133 -7.79 24.19 7.09
N LYS A 134 -9.12 23.99 7.06
CA LYS A 134 -9.87 23.25 8.08
C LYS A 134 -10.62 22.06 7.48
N ASP A 135 -11.09 22.21 6.25
CA ASP A 135 -11.90 21.19 5.58
C ASP A 135 -11.73 21.29 4.05
N TRP A 136 -12.35 20.38 3.33
CA TRP A 136 -12.33 20.26 1.86
C TRP A 136 -12.68 21.57 1.12
N ASP A 137 -13.62 22.37 1.65
CA ASP A 137 -14.00 23.65 1.03
C ASP A 137 -12.84 24.66 0.95
N ASP A 138 -11.90 24.55 1.86
CA ASP A 138 -10.74 25.46 1.87
C ASP A 138 -9.78 25.16 0.71
N LEU A 139 -9.79 23.92 0.21
CA LEU A 139 -8.92 23.49 -0.89
C LEU A 139 -9.31 24.06 -2.25
N VAL A 140 -10.54 24.54 -2.40
CA VAL A 140 -11.04 25.14 -3.65
C VAL A 140 -11.01 26.66 -3.64
N LYS A 141 -10.48 27.27 -2.58
CA LYS A 141 -10.31 28.73 -2.49
C LYS A 141 -9.19 29.21 -3.44
N PRO A 142 -9.34 30.38 -4.05
CA PRO A 142 -8.27 30.98 -4.85
C PRO A 142 -6.98 31.17 -4.04
N GLY A 143 -5.83 30.86 -4.64
CA GLY A 143 -4.52 31.05 -4.02
C GLY A 143 -4.13 29.98 -2.99
N VAL A 144 -4.85 28.86 -2.93
CA VAL A 144 -4.45 27.65 -2.17
C VAL A 144 -3.80 26.67 -3.12
N GLY A 145 -2.51 26.40 -2.95
CA GLY A 145 -1.79 25.40 -3.73
C GLY A 145 -1.99 24.00 -3.13
N VAL A 146 -2.66 23.10 -3.86
CA VAL A 146 -2.93 21.73 -3.45
C VAL A 146 -1.94 20.77 -4.11
N ILE A 147 -1.28 19.92 -3.33
CA ILE A 147 -0.40 18.87 -3.82
C ILE A 147 -1.09 17.52 -3.66
N THR A 148 -1.11 16.77 -4.74
CA THR A 148 -1.64 15.39 -4.81
C THR A 148 -0.97 14.65 -5.96
N PRO A 149 -0.76 13.34 -5.88
CA PRO A 149 -0.22 12.58 -7.01
C PRO A 149 -1.26 12.39 -8.13
N ASN A 150 -0.81 11.84 -9.26
CA ASN A 150 -1.64 11.61 -10.44
C ASN A 150 -2.52 10.36 -10.29
N PRO A 151 -3.85 10.45 -10.37
CA PRO A 151 -4.75 9.30 -10.30
C PRO A 151 -4.56 8.25 -11.41
N LYS A 152 -3.95 8.63 -12.54
CA LYS A 152 -3.66 7.67 -13.63
C LYS A 152 -2.53 6.70 -13.27
N THR A 153 -1.66 7.04 -12.31
CA THR A 153 -0.50 6.23 -11.93
C THR A 153 -0.49 5.81 -10.46
N SER A 154 -1.12 6.60 -9.59
CA SER A 154 -1.13 6.41 -8.14
C SER A 154 -2.50 5.99 -7.63
N GLY A 155 -2.57 4.81 -7.01
CA GLY A 155 -3.77 4.40 -6.28
C GLY A 155 -4.09 5.30 -5.10
N GLY A 156 -3.05 5.83 -4.41
CA GLY A 156 -3.24 6.82 -3.35
C GLY A 156 -3.95 8.09 -3.83
N ALA A 157 -3.63 8.53 -5.04
CA ALA A 157 -4.31 9.68 -5.66
C ALA A 157 -5.77 9.40 -6.00
N ARG A 158 -6.11 8.15 -6.38
CA ARG A 158 -7.52 7.77 -6.61
C ARG A 158 -8.32 7.88 -5.31
N TRP A 159 -7.76 7.43 -4.19
CA TRP A 159 -8.38 7.61 -2.88
C TRP A 159 -8.55 9.09 -2.50
N SER A 160 -7.54 9.94 -2.74
CA SER A 160 -7.62 11.39 -2.47
C SER A 160 -8.69 12.08 -3.33
N TYR A 161 -8.75 11.75 -4.62
CA TYR A 161 -9.79 12.23 -5.54
C TYR A 161 -11.18 11.82 -5.08
N LEU A 162 -11.37 10.54 -4.72
CA LEU A 162 -12.67 10.02 -4.28
C LEU A 162 -13.08 10.55 -2.91
N ALA A 163 -12.12 10.84 -2.01
CA ALA A 163 -12.41 11.49 -0.74
C ALA A 163 -13.00 12.88 -0.96
N ALA A 164 -12.43 13.68 -1.86
CA ALA A 164 -12.95 14.99 -2.25
C ALA A 164 -14.32 14.89 -2.93
N TRP A 165 -14.50 13.92 -3.83
CA TRP A 165 -15.75 13.68 -4.52
C TRP A 165 -16.88 13.27 -3.56
N GLY A 166 -16.61 12.32 -2.66
CA GLY A 166 -17.56 11.84 -1.66
C GLY A 166 -17.98 12.93 -0.66
N TYR A 167 -17.04 13.78 -0.25
CA TYR A 167 -17.36 14.99 0.52
C TYR A 167 -18.36 15.87 -0.23
N ALA A 168 -18.08 16.17 -1.49
CA ALA A 168 -18.93 17.04 -2.31
C ALA A 168 -20.33 16.42 -2.57
N LEU A 169 -20.41 15.10 -2.79
CA LEU A 169 -21.68 14.39 -2.89
C LEU A 169 -22.50 14.56 -1.61
N LYS A 170 -21.89 14.29 -0.45
CA LYS A 170 -22.57 14.37 0.84
C LYS A 170 -23.06 15.80 1.12
N LYS A 171 -22.23 16.78 0.85
CA LYS A 171 -22.57 18.21 1.04
C LYS A 171 -23.72 18.67 0.15
N ASN A 172 -23.85 18.10 -1.05
CA ASN A 172 -24.82 18.53 -2.06
C ASN A 172 -25.96 17.52 -2.27
N GLY A 173 -26.28 16.68 -1.28
CA GLY A 173 -27.42 15.77 -1.34
C GLY A 173 -27.34 14.72 -2.47
N GLY A 174 -26.11 14.29 -2.83
CA GLY A 174 -25.88 13.29 -3.87
C GLY A 174 -25.77 13.82 -5.30
N ASP A 175 -25.73 15.15 -5.48
CA ASP A 175 -25.62 15.78 -6.81
C ASP A 175 -24.20 15.56 -7.40
N ASP A 176 -24.13 14.65 -8.36
CA ASP A 176 -22.89 14.23 -9.01
C ASP A 176 -22.24 15.34 -9.87
N LYS A 177 -23.07 16.23 -10.46
CA LYS A 177 -22.58 17.39 -11.22
C LYS A 177 -21.90 18.41 -10.31
N LYS A 178 -22.49 18.71 -9.16
CA LYS A 178 -21.88 19.58 -8.16
C LYS A 178 -20.59 18.97 -7.58
N ALA A 179 -20.55 17.65 -7.42
CA ALA A 179 -19.33 16.97 -7.01
C ALA A 179 -18.23 17.08 -8.08
N GLN A 180 -18.56 16.93 -9.35
CA GLN A 180 -17.63 17.15 -10.45
C GLN A 180 -17.10 18.59 -10.48
N ASP A 181 -18.00 19.58 -10.35
CA ASP A 181 -17.61 21.00 -10.33
C ASP A 181 -16.70 21.32 -9.14
N PHE A 182 -16.94 20.70 -7.98
CA PHE A 182 -16.08 20.83 -6.80
C PHE A 182 -14.68 20.28 -7.05
N VAL A 183 -14.59 19.05 -7.52
CA VAL A 183 -13.30 18.39 -7.79
C VAL A 183 -12.56 19.10 -8.94
N THR A 184 -13.27 19.59 -9.95
CA THR A 184 -12.67 20.43 -11.00
C THR A 184 -11.99 21.67 -10.42
N ARG A 185 -12.66 22.37 -9.49
CA ARG A 185 -12.06 23.54 -8.81
C ARG A 185 -10.88 23.15 -7.94
N LEU A 186 -10.93 22.00 -7.27
CA LEU A 186 -9.79 21.49 -6.49
C LEU A 186 -8.58 21.26 -7.39
N TYR A 187 -8.76 20.57 -8.54
CA TYR A 187 -7.66 20.28 -9.45
C TYR A 187 -7.14 21.49 -10.20
N LYS A 188 -7.89 22.58 -10.33
CA LYS A 188 -7.36 23.89 -10.78
C LYS A 188 -6.32 24.46 -9.83
N ASN A 189 -6.38 24.10 -8.56
CA ASN A 189 -5.41 24.50 -7.54
C ASN A 189 -4.21 23.54 -7.42
N VAL A 190 -4.12 22.51 -8.29
CA VAL A 190 -3.04 21.53 -8.30
C VAL A 190 -1.98 21.92 -9.33
N PRO A 191 -0.83 22.47 -8.91
CA PRO A 191 0.20 22.97 -9.83
C PRO A 191 1.03 21.84 -10.46
N VAL A 192 1.10 20.66 -9.83
CA VAL A 192 1.90 19.54 -10.29
C VAL A 192 1.27 18.21 -9.84
N LEU A 193 1.32 17.20 -10.73
CA LEU A 193 0.90 15.83 -10.44
C LEU A 193 2.13 14.91 -10.47
N ASP A 194 2.60 14.52 -9.30
CA ASP A 194 3.67 13.54 -9.16
C ASP A 194 3.17 12.12 -9.49
N SER A 195 4.07 11.22 -9.89
CA SER A 195 3.71 9.86 -10.28
C SER A 195 3.23 8.95 -9.13
N GLY A 196 3.49 9.34 -7.88
CA GLY A 196 3.12 8.59 -6.67
C GLY A 196 3.17 9.44 -5.41
N ALA A 197 2.66 8.90 -4.31
CA ALA A 197 2.51 9.61 -3.03
C ALA A 197 3.84 10.14 -2.48
N ARG A 198 4.92 9.36 -2.54
CA ARG A 198 6.25 9.79 -2.07
C ARG A 198 6.80 10.98 -2.87
N GLY A 199 6.53 11.03 -4.19
CA GLY A 199 6.86 12.19 -5.02
C GLY A 199 6.15 13.45 -4.54
N SER A 200 4.85 13.37 -4.26
CA SER A 200 4.06 14.48 -3.75
C SER A 200 4.51 14.94 -2.35
N THR A 201 4.87 14.01 -1.46
CA THR A 201 5.48 14.35 -0.17
C THR A 201 6.80 15.10 -0.36
N THR A 202 7.66 14.68 -1.30
CA THR A 202 8.91 15.37 -1.63
C THR A 202 8.64 16.76 -2.20
N THR A 203 7.71 16.89 -3.15
CA THR A 203 7.31 18.17 -3.75
C THR A 203 6.79 19.13 -2.69
N PHE A 204 5.92 18.68 -1.80
CA PHE A 204 5.40 19.49 -0.72
C PHE A 204 6.47 19.78 0.34
N ALA A 205 7.04 18.75 0.97
CA ALA A 205 7.82 18.93 2.20
C ALA A 205 9.26 19.40 1.94
N GLN A 206 9.91 18.94 0.85
CA GLN A 206 11.32 19.23 0.59
C GLN A 206 11.50 20.38 -0.42
N ARG A 207 10.67 20.43 -1.47
CA ARG A 207 10.74 21.49 -2.49
C ARG A 207 9.96 22.74 -2.11
N GLY A 208 9.14 22.69 -1.06
CA GLY A 208 8.38 23.83 -0.57
C GLY A 208 7.20 24.25 -1.44
N ILE A 209 6.74 23.40 -2.38
CA ILE A 209 5.68 23.72 -3.32
C ILE A 209 4.33 23.39 -2.69
N GLY A 210 3.33 24.28 -2.86
CA GLY A 210 1.96 24.14 -2.35
C GLY A 210 1.79 24.48 -0.87
N ASP A 211 0.55 24.65 -0.48
CA ASP A 211 0.10 25.03 0.87
C ASP A 211 -0.42 23.83 1.65
N VAL A 212 -0.97 22.83 0.94
CA VAL A 212 -1.57 21.63 1.50
C VAL A 212 -1.26 20.41 0.63
N LEU A 213 -0.93 19.30 1.28
CA LEU A 213 -0.78 17.99 0.64
C LEU A 213 -1.96 17.11 1.04
N LEU A 214 -2.70 16.58 0.04
CA LEU A 214 -3.63 15.48 0.26
C LEU A 214 -2.82 14.20 0.48
N SER A 215 -2.88 13.67 1.67
CA SER A 215 -2.01 12.58 2.12
C SER A 215 -2.81 11.44 2.74
N TRP A 216 -2.29 10.24 2.64
CA TRP A 216 -2.72 9.16 3.51
C TRP A 216 -2.34 9.49 4.96
N GLU A 217 -3.18 9.09 5.92
CA GLU A 217 -2.98 9.35 7.35
C GLU A 217 -1.61 8.84 7.84
N ASN A 218 -1.23 7.64 7.43
CA ASN A 218 0.07 7.05 7.75
C ASN A 218 1.25 7.85 7.16
N GLU A 219 1.17 8.31 5.90
CA GLU A 219 2.21 9.14 5.27
C GLU A 219 2.32 10.51 5.94
N ALA A 220 1.20 11.14 6.28
CA ALA A 220 1.20 12.42 6.98
C ALA A 220 1.84 12.30 8.37
N SER A 221 1.49 11.25 9.12
CA SER A 221 2.08 10.96 10.44
C SER A 221 3.58 10.63 10.35
N LEU A 222 3.97 9.87 9.34
CA LEU A 222 5.37 9.55 9.08
C LEU A 222 6.17 10.81 8.71
N ALA A 223 5.60 11.68 7.85
CA ALA A 223 6.22 12.96 7.48
C ALA A 223 6.43 13.87 8.71
N LEU A 224 5.46 13.95 9.62
CA LEU A 224 5.64 14.67 10.88
C LEU A 224 6.79 14.12 11.72
N ASN A 225 6.93 12.81 11.80
CA ASN A 225 7.98 12.18 12.62
C ASN A 225 9.36 12.30 11.98
N GLN A 226 9.47 12.21 10.66
CA GLN A 226 10.74 12.21 9.94
C GLN A 226 11.23 13.62 9.58
N LEU A 227 10.31 14.52 9.23
CA LEU A 227 10.65 15.84 8.68
C LEU A 227 10.50 17.00 9.68
N GLY A 228 9.85 16.72 10.83
CA GLY A 228 9.74 17.65 11.95
C GLY A 228 8.32 18.15 12.23
N LYS A 229 7.90 17.99 13.48
CA LYS A 229 6.61 18.51 14.00
C LYS A 229 6.58 20.05 14.11
N ASP A 230 7.74 20.67 14.00
CA ASP A 230 7.94 22.12 13.94
C ASP A 230 7.69 22.70 12.54
N LYS A 231 7.63 21.87 11.49
CA LYS A 231 7.46 22.30 10.09
C LYS A 231 6.06 22.09 9.53
N PHE A 232 5.34 21.09 10.04
CA PHE A 232 4.05 20.68 9.49
C PHE A 232 3.02 20.39 10.58
N GLU A 233 1.75 20.36 10.16
CA GLU A 233 0.60 19.96 10.97
C GLU A 233 -0.32 19.07 10.13
N VAL A 234 -1.01 18.13 10.80
CA VAL A 234 -2.08 17.35 10.17
C VAL A 234 -3.42 17.99 10.48
N VAL A 235 -4.20 18.24 9.46
CA VAL A 235 -5.58 18.65 9.55
C VAL A 235 -6.48 17.48 9.15
N THR A 236 -7.37 17.07 10.05
CA THR A 236 -8.33 16.01 9.81
C THR A 236 -9.61 16.65 9.26
N PRO A 237 -10.07 16.28 8.04
CA PRO A 237 -11.30 16.83 7.47
C PRO A 237 -12.53 16.30 8.19
N SER A 238 -13.67 16.98 8.00
CA SER A 238 -14.97 16.61 8.62
C SER A 238 -15.46 15.22 8.23
N ILE A 239 -15.13 14.79 7.02
CA ILE A 239 -15.42 13.46 6.47
C ILE A 239 -14.33 13.05 5.49
N SER A 240 -14.02 11.76 5.44
CA SER A 240 -13.08 11.21 4.47
C SER A 240 -13.50 9.80 4.03
N ILE A 241 -12.70 9.18 3.17
CA ILE A 241 -12.94 7.82 2.67
C ILE A 241 -12.14 6.80 3.49
N LEU A 242 -12.74 5.65 3.77
CA LEU A 242 -12.03 4.49 4.31
C LEU A 242 -11.17 3.89 3.19
N ALA A 243 -9.87 4.01 3.31
CA ALA A 243 -8.93 3.41 2.38
C ALA A 243 -8.57 1.99 2.84
N GLU A 244 -8.83 1.01 1.98
CA GLU A 244 -8.73 -0.42 2.24
C GLU A 244 -7.71 -1.05 1.28
N PRO A 245 -6.39 -0.95 1.57
CA PRO A 245 -5.35 -1.50 0.71
C PRO A 245 -5.27 -3.02 0.84
N PRO A 246 -5.58 -3.78 -0.23
CA PRO A 246 -5.62 -5.22 -0.20
C PRO A 246 -4.28 -5.87 -0.53
N VAL A 247 -4.19 -7.16 -0.20
CA VAL A 247 -3.02 -8.00 -0.45
C VAL A 247 -3.40 -9.31 -1.13
N SER A 248 -2.51 -9.88 -1.94
CA SER A 248 -2.72 -11.19 -2.56
C SER A 248 -1.41 -11.88 -2.93
N ILE A 249 -1.46 -13.22 -2.99
CA ILE A 249 -0.42 -14.03 -3.65
C ILE A 249 -0.62 -13.92 -5.16
N VAL A 250 0.47 -13.88 -5.91
CA VAL A 250 0.47 -14.04 -7.36
C VAL A 250 0.73 -15.53 -7.66
N ASP A 251 -0.35 -16.31 -7.66
CA ASP A 251 -0.33 -17.78 -7.57
C ASP A 251 0.59 -18.45 -8.60
N LYS A 252 0.54 -18.04 -9.87
CA LYS A 252 1.39 -18.65 -10.90
C LYS A 252 2.88 -18.40 -10.66
N VAL A 253 3.22 -17.24 -10.15
CA VAL A 253 4.63 -16.88 -9.87
C VAL A 253 5.09 -17.62 -8.63
N ALA A 254 4.31 -17.57 -7.53
CA ALA A 254 4.63 -18.27 -6.30
C ALA A 254 4.77 -19.79 -6.52
N ALA A 255 3.88 -20.40 -7.32
CA ALA A 255 3.97 -21.82 -7.68
C ALA A 255 5.25 -22.12 -8.49
N LYS A 256 5.58 -21.28 -9.48
CA LYS A 256 6.81 -21.40 -10.29
C LYS A 256 8.09 -21.30 -9.45
N HIS A 257 8.08 -20.43 -8.45
CA HIS A 257 9.23 -20.24 -7.54
C HIS A 257 9.27 -21.25 -6.39
N GLY A 258 8.20 -22.06 -6.20
CA GLY A 258 8.07 -22.94 -5.03
C GLY A 258 7.86 -22.19 -3.72
N THR A 259 7.32 -20.96 -3.78
CA THR A 259 7.16 -20.05 -2.64
C THR A 259 5.74 -19.93 -2.12
N THR A 260 4.78 -20.73 -2.64
CA THR A 260 3.35 -20.62 -2.32
C THR A 260 3.08 -20.66 -0.81
N GLU A 261 3.63 -21.62 -0.09
CA GLU A 261 3.40 -21.81 1.35
C GLU A 261 3.95 -20.64 2.17
N ILE A 262 5.15 -20.17 1.86
CA ILE A 262 5.74 -19.04 2.59
C ILE A 262 5.07 -17.72 2.22
N ALA A 263 4.64 -17.53 0.97
CA ALA A 263 3.87 -16.36 0.55
C ALA A 263 2.51 -16.30 1.29
N LYS A 264 1.85 -17.46 1.47
CA LYS A 264 0.63 -17.57 2.28
C LYS A 264 0.90 -17.21 3.74
N ALA A 265 1.92 -17.82 4.35
CA ALA A 265 2.30 -17.54 5.72
C ALA A 265 2.68 -16.06 5.94
N TYR A 266 3.32 -15.43 4.96
CA TYR A 266 3.65 -14.00 5.00
C TYR A 266 2.38 -13.12 5.03
N LEU A 267 1.39 -13.40 4.19
CA LEU A 267 0.14 -12.64 4.18
C LEU A 267 -0.68 -12.90 5.45
N GLU A 268 -0.71 -14.14 5.95
CA GLU A 268 -1.37 -14.46 7.23
C GLU A 268 -0.70 -13.76 8.42
N PHE A 269 0.63 -13.57 8.38
CA PHE A 269 1.37 -12.85 9.42
C PHE A 269 0.91 -11.39 9.55
N LEU A 270 0.44 -10.74 8.46
CA LEU A 270 -0.11 -9.38 8.53
C LEU A 270 -1.33 -9.28 9.44
N TYR A 271 -2.07 -10.37 9.65
CA TYR A 271 -3.25 -10.45 10.52
C TYR A 271 -2.92 -10.96 11.94
N SER A 272 -1.69 -11.37 12.20
CA SER A 272 -1.25 -11.74 13.55
C SER A 272 -1.16 -10.53 14.47
N GLU A 273 -1.20 -10.74 15.79
CA GLU A 273 -1.03 -9.63 16.76
C GLU A 273 0.26 -8.86 16.50
N GLU A 274 1.37 -9.54 16.19
CA GLU A 274 2.64 -8.89 15.88
C GLU A 274 2.55 -8.05 14.58
N GLY A 275 1.95 -8.61 13.52
CA GLY A 275 1.75 -7.88 12.26
C GLY A 275 0.86 -6.65 12.43
N GLN A 276 -0.21 -6.76 13.22
CA GLN A 276 -1.13 -5.67 13.52
C GLN A 276 -0.48 -4.57 14.38
N GLU A 277 0.35 -4.94 15.34
CA GLU A 277 1.16 -4.01 16.13
C GLU A 277 2.17 -3.25 15.27
N ILE A 278 2.82 -3.93 14.33
CA ILE A 278 3.74 -3.30 13.38
C ILE A 278 2.96 -2.34 12.46
N GLY A 279 1.77 -2.74 11.99
CA GLY A 279 0.88 -1.88 11.22
C GLY A 279 0.55 -0.59 11.95
N ALA A 280 0.12 -0.69 13.22
CA ALA A 280 -0.21 0.45 14.06
C ALA A 280 0.99 1.37 14.34
N LYS A 281 2.18 0.81 14.59
CA LYS A 281 3.43 1.59 14.76
C LYS A 281 3.82 2.38 13.49
N ASN A 282 3.42 1.87 12.32
CA ASN A 282 3.59 2.54 11.03
C ASN A 282 2.37 3.39 10.64
N PHE A 283 1.51 3.73 11.61
CA PHE A 283 0.33 4.61 11.47
C PHE A 283 -0.77 4.08 10.55
N TYR A 284 -0.79 2.80 10.26
CA TYR A 284 -1.95 2.15 9.66
C TYR A 284 -2.95 1.75 10.75
N ARG A 285 -4.24 1.93 10.48
CA ARG A 285 -5.32 1.53 11.38
C ARG A 285 -5.44 0.01 11.37
N PRO A 286 -5.11 -0.67 12.49
CA PRO A 286 -5.14 -2.13 12.52
C PRO A 286 -6.58 -2.66 12.50
N GLN A 287 -6.76 -3.87 12.00
CA GLN A 287 -8.03 -4.60 12.08
C GLN A 287 -8.23 -5.28 13.44
N SER A 288 -7.15 -5.56 14.18
CA SER A 288 -7.21 -6.08 15.54
C SER A 288 -7.76 -5.03 16.51
N PRO A 289 -8.88 -5.30 17.21
CA PRO A 289 -9.42 -4.40 18.23
C PRO A 289 -8.43 -4.11 19.37
N GLN A 290 -7.59 -5.10 19.72
CA GLN A 290 -6.58 -4.96 20.76
C GLN A 290 -5.49 -3.99 20.35
N ALA A 291 -4.93 -4.16 19.14
CA ALA A 291 -3.94 -3.23 18.60
C ALA A 291 -4.52 -1.82 18.41
N LEU A 292 -5.76 -1.71 17.91
CA LEU A 292 -6.44 -0.43 17.75
C LEU A 292 -6.64 0.28 19.09
N ALA A 293 -7.08 -0.43 20.13
CA ALA A 293 -7.26 0.15 21.47
C ALA A 293 -5.95 0.66 22.07
N LYS A 294 -4.88 -0.13 21.92
CA LYS A 294 -3.54 0.24 22.41
C LYS A 294 -2.97 1.50 21.73
N HIS A 295 -3.32 1.71 20.47
CA HIS A 295 -2.86 2.85 19.66
C HIS A 295 -3.94 3.92 19.41
N ALA A 296 -5.06 3.88 20.16
CA ALA A 296 -6.20 4.78 19.94
C ALA A 296 -5.85 6.27 19.93
N GLY A 297 -4.83 6.68 20.70
CA GLY A 297 -4.42 8.09 20.77
C GLY A 297 -3.76 8.63 19.50
N GLN A 298 -3.35 7.77 18.57
CA GLN A 298 -2.74 8.21 17.31
C GLN A 298 -3.73 8.27 16.13
N PHE A 299 -4.94 7.72 16.30
CA PHE A 299 -5.96 7.68 15.25
C PHE A 299 -7.15 8.58 15.62
N PRO A 300 -7.28 9.78 15.03
CA PRO A 300 -8.40 10.65 15.30
C PRO A 300 -9.71 9.99 14.87
N LYS A 301 -10.78 10.28 15.63
CA LYS A 301 -12.13 9.89 15.24
C LYS A 301 -12.55 10.76 14.08
N LEU A 302 -12.94 10.15 12.96
CA LEU A 302 -13.53 10.83 11.81
C LEU A 302 -14.70 10.06 11.23
N THR A 303 -15.55 10.77 10.52
CA THR A 303 -16.62 10.16 9.73
C THR A 303 -16.02 9.62 8.44
N LEU A 304 -16.14 8.32 8.22
CA LEU A 304 -15.65 7.65 7.01
C LEU A 304 -16.82 7.10 6.21
N PHE A 305 -16.72 7.20 4.88
CA PHE A 305 -17.56 6.48 3.94
C PHE A 305 -16.72 5.45 3.18
N THR A 306 -17.37 4.43 2.65
CA THR A 306 -16.68 3.36 1.89
C THR A 306 -16.80 3.58 0.38
N ILE A 307 -15.93 2.91 -0.37
CA ILE A 307 -16.00 2.87 -1.83
C ILE A 307 -17.30 2.21 -2.32
N ASP A 308 -17.75 1.18 -1.60
CA ASP A 308 -18.93 0.42 -1.99
C ASP A 308 -20.22 1.21 -1.76
N ASP A 309 -20.38 1.79 -0.55
CA ASP A 309 -21.59 2.54 -0.21
C ASP A 309 -21.77 3.81 -1.04
N THR A 310 -20.68 4.52 -1.35
CA THR A 310 -20.76 5.83 -2.01
C THR A 310 -20.67 5.75 -3.52
N PHE A 311 -19.88 4.79 -4.05
CA PHE A 311 -19.57 4.72 -5.48
C PHE A 311 -20.01 3.42 -6.15
N GLY A 312 -20.43 2.41 -5.37
CA GLY A 312 -20.80 1.09 -5.86
C GLY A 312 -19.61 0.23 -6.29
N GLY A 313 -18.48 0.40 -5.61
CA GLY A 313 -17.27 -0.41 -5.76
C GLY A 313 -16.27 0.09 -6.80
N TRP A 314 -15.08 -0.53 -6.79
CA TRP A 314 -13.94 -0.09 -7.59
C TRP A 314 -14.14 -0.24 -9.09
N GLN A 315 -14.75 -1.32 -9.58
CA GLN A 315 -14.95 -1.54 -11.01
C GLN A 315 -15.78 -0.43 -11.67
N LYS A 316 -16.90 -0.07 -11.02
CA LYS A 316 -17.76 1.03 -11.48
C LYS A 316 -17.05 2.38 -11.40
N THR A 317 -16.35 2.60 -10.31
CA THR A 317 -15.61 3.84 -10.04
C THR A 317 -14.47 4.05 -11.03
N GLN A 318 -13.69 3.02 -11.30
CA GLN A 318 -12.60 3.06 -12.27
C GLN A 318 -13.11 3.44 -13.65
N LYS A 319 -14.16 2.76 -14.12
CA LYS A 319 -14.78 3.01 -15.43
C LYS A 319 -15.28 4.45 -15.56
N LYS A 320 -15.93 4.97 -14.52
CA LYS A 320 -16.52 6.32 -14.55
C LYS A 320 -15.45 7.43 -14.48
N HIS A 321 -14.46 7.26 -13.59
CA HIS A 321 -13.58 8.35 -13.21
C HIS A 321 -12.17 8.27 -13.82
N PHE A 322 -11.59 7.07 -13.97
CA PHE A 322 -10.14 6.92 -14.18
C PHE A 322 -9.73 6.18 -15.46
N GLU A 323 -10.64 5.51 -16.18
CA GLU A 323 -10.37 4.98 -17.51
C GLU A 323 -10.07 6.12 -18.49
N ASP A 324 -9.47 5.78 -19.62
CA ASP A 324 -9.18 6.75 -20.67
C ASP A 324 -10.48 7.38 -21.18
N GLY A 325 -10.52 8.71 -21.21
CA GLY A 325 -11.73 9.49 -21.46
C GLY A 325 -12.72 9.58 -20.30
N GLY A 326 -12.37 9.06 -19.12
CA GLY A 326 -13.13 9.19 -17.88
C GLY A 326 -13.22 10.63 -17.38
N ILE A 327 -13.88 10.81 -16.24
CA ILE A 327 -14.13 12.17 -15.71
C ILE A 327 -12.81 12.88 -15.37
N PHE A 328 -11.81 12.15 -14.83
CA PHE A 328 -10.53 12.76 -14.48
C PHE A 328 -9.84 13.41 -15.69
N ASP A 329 -9.85 12.76 -16.85
CA ASP A 329 -9.26 13.30 -18.09
C ASP A 329 -9.97 14.59 -18.56
N LYS A 330 -11.25 14.75 -18.23
CA LYS A 330 -12.03 15.97 -18.55
C LYS A 330 -11.80 17.10 -17.55
N ILE A 331 -11.47 16.76 -16.30
CA ILE A 331 -11.21 17.73 -15.23
C ILE A 331 -9.80 18.31 -15.36
N TYR A 332 -8.83 17.45 -15.64
CA TYR A 332 -7.42 17.82 -15.67
C TYR A 332 -6.85 17.68 -17.08
N THR A 333 -6.74 18.81 -17.77
CA THR A 333 -6.01 18.91 -19.04
C THR A 333 -4.72 19.68 -18.78
N PRO A 334 -3.53 19.05 -18.90
CA PRO A 334 -2.26 19.77 -18.71
C PRO A 334 -2.15 20.92 -19.68
N GLY A 335 -1.94 22.15 -19.17
CA GLY A 335 -1.62 23.31 -20.00
C GLY A 335 -2.79 24.17 -20.49
N LEU A 336 -3.99 24.04 -19.92
CA LEU A 336 -5.08 25.01 -20.08
C LEU A 336 -5.17 25.95 -18.88
#